data_ce209cdbb6c22b700d088c9b08eb10e7
#
_entry.id   ce209cdbb6c22b700d088c9b08eb10e7
#
_cell.length_a   1.000
_cell.length_b   1.000
_cell.length_c   1.000
_cell.angle_alpha   90.00
_cell.angle_beta   90.00
_cell.angle_gamma   90.00
#
_symmetry.space_group_name_H-M   'P 1'
#
loop_
_entity.id
_entity.type
_entity.pdbx_description
1 polymer ?
#
loop_
_entity_poly.entity_id
_entity_poly.type
_entity_poly.pdbx_seq_one_letter_code
_entity_poly.pdbx_strand_id
1 'polypeptide(L)'
;SSHLIASRLALGLWDSIPDNELLDAAKVGDFNNKDQLKSQVYRMLNDSRTKSKVLAFFYHWLDLDYGRDIAKDKNIYPNFNIGKISNLRRSMNIFLDDVFWSENSNFKELFLASYLYLNKDLSDLYAEPNQEEDFIRVNFSESKRSGILTHPYILSQFSYPYNSSPIHRGVFLTRH
;
A
#
# COMPACT_ATOMS: atom_id res chain seq x y z
N SER A 1 0.25 12.47 31.59
CA SER A 1 -0.65 11.46 32.21
C SER A 1 -0.77 10.26 31.28
N SER A 2 -0.98 9.07 31.83
CA SER A 2 -1.09 7.82 31.06
C SER A 2 -2.23 7.86 30.03
N HIS A 3 -3.34 8.52 30.33
CA HIS A 3 -4.43 8.71 29.36
C HIS A 3 -4.03 9.52 28.13
N LEU A 4 -3.14 10.50 28.28
CA LEU A 4 -2.61 11.26 27.13
C LEU A 4 -1.74 10.35 26.24
N ILE A 5 -0.97 9.43 26.84
CA ILE A 5 -0.18 8.45 26.12
C ILE A 5 -1.11 7.50 25.35
N ALA A 6 -2.16 6.97 26.01
CA ALA A 6 -3.17 6.13 25.37
C ALA A 6 -3.79 6.82 24.12
N SER A 7 -4.22 8.08 24.27
CA SER A 7 -4.80 8.85 23.18
C SER A 7 -3.82 9.06 22.02
N ARG A 8 -2.57 9.39 22.32
CA ARG A 8 -1.52 9.56 21.30
C ARG A 8 -1.19 8.26 20.57
N LEU A 9 -1.15 7.14 21.27
CA LEU A 9 -0.96 5.81 20.66
C LEU A 9 -2.12 5.47 19.72
N ALA A 10 -3.36 5.64 20.19
CA ALA A 10 -4.54 5.33 19.38
C ALA A 10 -4.64 6.22 18.12
N LEU A 11 -4.42 7.51 18.25
CA LEU A 11 -4.36 8.42 17.11
C LEU A 11 -3.16 8.10 16.20
N GLY A 12 -1.98 7.83 16.79
CA GLY A 12 -0.76 7.57 16.05
C GLY A 12 -0.80 6.29 15.23
N LEU A 13 -1.37 5.20 15.75
CA LEU A 13 -1.36 3.89 15.12
C LEU A 13 -2.68 3.50 14.44
N TRP A 14 -3.82 4.03 14.89
CA TRP A 14 -5.14 3.58 14.46
C TRP A 14 -6.04 4.66 13.85
N ASP A 15 -5.66 5.94 13.92
CA ASP A 15 -6.54 7.07 13.61
C ASP A 15 -7.88 7.01 14.35
N SER A 16 -7.85 6.56 15.60
CA SER A 16 -9.04 6.27 16.41
C SER A 16 -8.85 6.68 17.85
N ILE A 17 -9.94 6.57 18.63
CA ILE A 17 -9.91 6.67 20.08
C ILE A 17 -9.29 5.40 20.69
N PRO A 18 -8.73 5.49 21.93
CA PRO A 18 -8.26 4.32 22.66
C PRO A 18 -9.36 3.28 22.86
N ASP A 19 -9.01 2.00 22.73
CA ASP A 19 -9.90 0.90 23.11
C ASP A 19 -9.89 0.70 24.65
N ASN A 20 -10.78 -0.17 25.13
CA ASN A 20 -10.91 -0.41 26.58
C ASN A 20 -9.61 -0.94 27.20
N GLU A 21 -8.90 -1.82 26.51
CA GLU A 21 -7.63 -2.38 27.02
C GLU A 21 -6.58 -1.29 27.21
N LEU A 22 -6.47 -0.37 26.23
CA LEU A 22 -5.55 0.76 26.31
C LEU A 22 -5.95 1.76 27.41
N LEU A 23 -7.26 1.95 27.62
CA LEU A 23 -7.78 2.79 28.71
C LEU A 23 -7.53 2.16 30.09
N ASP A 24 -7.70 0.86 30.22
CA ASP A 24 -7.47 0.15 31.48
C ASP A 24 -5.97 0.14 31.83
N ALA A 25 -5.09 -0.10 30.87
CA ALA A 25 -3.65 0.08 31.05
C ALA A 25 -3.29 1.52 31.50
N ALA A 26 -3.96 2.52 30.97
CA ALA A 26 -3.76 3.90 31.38
C ALA A 26 -4.21 4.19 32.82
N LYS A 27 -5.32 3.56 33.27
CA LYS A 27 -5.85 3.73 34.65
C LYS A 27 -4.89 3.17 35.72
N VAL A 28 -4.31 2.01 35.45
CA VAL A 28 -3.35 1.37 36.39
C VAL A 28 -1.94 1.95 36.30
N GLY A 29 -1.68 2.86 35.37
CA GLY A 29 -0.40 3.55 35.23
C GLY A 29 0.69 2.75 34.50
N ASP A 30 0.32 1.72 33.77
CA ASP A 30 1.22 0.80 33.05
C ASP A 30 2.17 1.52 32.07
N PHE A 31 1.77 2.67 31.53
CA PHE A 31 2.62 3.42 30.59
C PHE A 31 3.85 4.10 31.22
N ASN A 32 3.98 4.05 32.53
CA ASN A 32 5.23 4.41 33.20
C ASN A 32 6.27 3.29 33.11
N ASN A 33 5.86 2.06 32.78
CA ASN A 33 6.72 0.91 32.54
C ASN A 33 6.93 0.75 31.02
N LYS A 34 8.21 0.81 30.60
CA LYS A 34 8.60 0.72 29.17
C LYS A 34 8.20 -0.62 28.52
N ASP A 35 8.24 -1.72 29.27
CA ASP A 35 7.93 -3.04 28.71
C ASP A 35 6.43 -3.22 28.52
N GLN A 36 5.61 -2.69 29.44
CA GLN A 36 4.16 -2.68 29.29
C GLN A 36 3.72 -1.75 28.14
N LEU A 37 4.36 -0.58 28.01
CA LEU A 37 4.12 0.31 26.87
C LEU A 37 4.44 -0.41 25.54
N LYS A 38 5.59 -1.10 25.45
CA LYS A 38 5.96 -1.88 24.28
C LYS A 38 4.95 -2.99 23.97
N SER A 39 4.49 -3.72 24.98
CA SER A 39 3.49 -4.78 24.81
C SER A 39 2.23 -4.24 24.16
N GLN A 40 1.71 -3.10 24.64
CA GLN A 40 0.56 -2.45 24.02
C GLN A 40 0.84 -2.00 22.59
N VAL A 41 2.01 -1.44 22.30
CA VAL A 41 2.40 -1.06 20.93
C VAL A 41 2.43 -2.29 20.00
N TYR A 42 3.03 -3.42 20.42
CA TYR A 42 3.05 -4.64 19.62
C TYR A 42 1.66 -5.21 19.37
N ARG A 43 0.79 -5.20 20.38
CA ARG A 43 -0.62 -5.56 20.20
C ARG A 43 -1.28 -4.67 19.14
N MET A 44 -1.09 -3.36 19.24
CA MET A 44 -1.66 -2.39 18.32
C MET A 44 -1.13 -2.53 16.89
N LEU A 45 0.15 -2.85 16.72
CA LEU A 45 0.76 -3.07 15.40
C LEU A 45 0.14 -4.28 14.67
N ASN A 46 -0.30 -5.30 15.41
CA ASN A 46 -0.96 -6.49 14.83
C ASN A 46 -2.46 -6.29 14.55
N ASP A 47 -3.02 -5.13 14.89
CA ASP A 47 -4.43 -4.82 14.64
C ASP A 47 -4.67 -4.36 13.20
N SER A 48 -5.82 -4.72 12.63
CA SER A 48 -6.22 -4.34 11.27
C SER A 48 -6.29 -2.82 11.06
N ARG A 49 -6.57 -2.05 12.13
CA ARG A 49 -6.57 -0.57 12.09
C ARG A 49 -5.20 -0.01 11.74
N THR A 50 -4.11 -0.61 12.26
CA THR A 50 -2.75 -0.21 11.88
C THR A 50 -2.48 -0.49 10.40
N LYS A 51 -2.90 -1.64 9.89
CA LYS A 51 -2.78 -1.96 8.45
C LYS A 51 -3.49 -0.93 7.59
N SER A 52 -4.73 -0.58 7.96
CA SER A 52 -5.51 0.44 7.25
C SER A 52 -4.82 1.80 7.29
N LYS A 53 -4.26 2.20 8.42
CA LYS A 53 -3.53 3.46 8.54
C LYS A 53 -2.25 3.49 7.70
N VAL A 54 -1.46 2.42 7.72
CA VAL A 54 -0.26 2.31 6.89
C VAL A 54 -0.62 2.37 5.41
N LEU A 55 -1.68 1.69 5.00
CA LEU A 55 -2.17 1.77 3.62
C LEU A 55 -2.61 3.20 3.26
N ALA A 56 -3.40 3.86 4.11
CA ALA A 56 -3.81 5.25 3.92
C ALA A 56 -2.61 6.21 3.81
N PHE A 57 -1.58 6.01 4.65
CA PHE A 57 -0.33 6.75 4.53
C PHE A 57 0.30 6.61 3.14
N PHE A 58 0.41 5.39 2.60
CA PHE A 58 0.98 5.17 1.27
C PHE A 58 0.14 5.79 0.16
N TYR A 59 -1.18 5.69 0.26
CA TYR A 59 -2.08 6.35 -0.70
C TYR A 59 -1.88 7.86 -0.69
N HIS A 60 -1.80 8.47 0.48
CA HIS A 60 -1.57 9.90 0.61
C HIS A 60 -0.16 10.29 0.12
N TRP A 61 0.87 9.58 0.58
CA TRP A 61 2.26 9.85 0.20
C TRP A 61 2.49 9.70 -1.31
N LEU A 62 1.87 8.72 -1.96
CA LEU A 62 1.99 8.46 -3.39
C LEU A 62 0.99 9.25 -4.25
N ASP A 63 0.25 10.20 -3.67
CA ASP A 63 -0.77 11.03 -4.35
C ASP A 63 -1.83 10.18 -5.09
N LEU A 64 -2.26 9.08 -4.47
CA LEU A 64 -3.22 8.13 -5.03
C LEU A 64 -4.65 8.33 -4.52
N ASP A 65 -4.84 9.16 -3.49
CA ASP A 65 -6.12 9.39 -2.82
C ASP A 65 -7.10 10.22 -3.65
N TYR A 66 -6.59 11.03 -4.53
CA TYR A 66 -7.38 12.00 -5.28
C TYR A 66 -8.05 11.41 -6.51
N GLY A 67 -8.64 10.21 -6.39
CA GLY A 67 -9.64 9.68 -7.35
C GLY A 67 -9.50 10.17 -8.79
N ARG A 68 -8.26 10.42 -9.26
CA ARG A 68 -8.03 10.77 -10.64
C ARG A 68 -8.60 9.64 -11.45
N ASP A 69 -9.60 9.94 -12.25
CA ASP A 69 -10.14 8.97 -13.18
C ASP A 69 -9.01 8.48 -14.08
N ILE A 70 -8.55 7.26 -13.80
CA ILE A 70 -7.58 6.60 -14.68
C ILE A 70 -8.33 6.23 -15.95
N ALA A 71 -8.56 7.21 -16.82
CA ALA A 71 -9.20 6.99 -18.11
C ALA A 71 -8.14 6.70 -19.18
N LYS A 72 -8.36 5.67 -19.98
CA LYS A 72 -7.54 5.35 -21.16
C LYS A 72 -8.42 5.39 -22.40
N ASP A 73 -7.81 5.82 -23.52
CA ASP A 73 -8.50 5.84 -24.81
C ASP A 73 -8.86 4.40 -25.23
N LYS A 74 -10.14 4.13 -25.40
CA LYS A 74 -10.66 2.81 -25.75
C LYS A 74 -10.24 2.33 -27.13
N ASN A 75 -9.89 3.23 -28.05
CA ASN A 75 -9.40 2.86 -29.36
C ASN A 75 -7.96 2.32 -29.31
N ILE A 76 -7.17 2.79 -28.34
CA ILE A 76 -5.77 2.36 -28.13
C ILE A 76 -5.71 1.21 -27.11
N TYR A 77 -6.51 1.29 -26.05
CA TYR A 77 -6.52 0.36 -24.93
C TYR A 77 -7.93 -0.22 -24.70
N PRO A 78 -8.47 -1.03 -25.65
CA PRO A 78 -9.87 -1.49 -25.60
C PRO A 78 -10.20 -2.30 -24.36
N ASN A 79 -9.21 -3.02 -23.81
CA ASN A 79 -9.37 -3.88 -22.62
C ASN A 79 -9.12 -3.14 -21.30
N PHE A 80 -8.79 -1.84 -21.33
CA PHE A 80 -8.55 -1.07 -20.10
C PHE A 80 -9.87 -0.50 -19.59
N ASN A 81 -10.43 -1.10 -18.56
CA ASN A 81 -11.73 -0.78 -17.97
C ASN A 81 -11.65 -0.64 -16.46
N ILE A 82 -12.78 -0.33 -15.83
CA ILE A 82 -12.87 -0.11 -14.38
C ILE A 82 -12.49 -1.35 -13.56
N GLY A 83 -12.78 -2.54 -14.08
CA GLY A 83 -12.38 -3.81 -13.46
C GLY A 83 -10.87 -3.95 -13.43
N LYS A 84 -10.20 -3.63 -14.53
CA LYS A 84 -8.73 -3.65 -14.62
C LYS A 84 -8.09 -2.63 -13.67
N ILE A 85 -8.66 -1.43 -13.54
CA ILE A 85 -8.21 -0.43 -12.56
C ILE A 85 -8.34 -0.96 -11.13
N SER A 86 -9.48 -1.59 -10.82
CA SER A 86 -9.71 -2.20 -9.51
C SER A 86 -8.69 -3.32 -9.22
N ASN A 87 -8.41 -4.17 -10.20
CA ASN A 87 -7.41 -5.24 -10.07
C ASN A 87 -5.99 -4.66 -9.91
N LEU A 88 -5.63 -3.60 -10.62
CA LEU A 88 -4.35 -2.91 -10.45
C LEU A 88 -4.19 -2.33 -9.04
N ARG A 89 -5.25 -1.72 -8.50
CA ARG A 89 -5.27 -1.21 -7.12
C ARG A 89 -5.11 -2.35 -6.11
N ARG A 90 -5.84 -3.45 -6.31
CA ARG A 90 -5.75 -4.63 -5.44
C ARG A 90 -4.36 -5.25 -5.48
N SER A 91 -3.76 -5.39 -6.66
CA SER A 91 -2.38 -5.85 -6.85
C SER A 91 -1.38 -5.00 -6.03
N MET A 92 -1.53 -3.68 -6.08
CA MET A 92 -0.68 -2.76 -5.31
C MET A 92 -0.88 -2.92 -3.80
N ASN A 93 -2.13 -3.08 -3.34
CA ASN A 93 -2.41 -3.27 -1.92
C ASN A 93 -1.79 -4.57 -1.39
N ILE A 94 -1.90 -5.67 -2.14
CA ILE A 94 -1.27 -6.95 -1.79
C ILE A 94 0.26 -6.80 -1.77
N PHE A 95 0.84 -6.09 -2.73
CA PHE A 95 2.28 -5.81 -2.75
C PHE A 95 2.72 -5.02 -1.51
N LEU A 96 1.99 -3.99 -1.12
CA LEU A 96 2.27 -3.22 0.09
C LEU A 96 2.13 -4.08 1.35
N ASP A 97 1.07 -4.89 1.43
CA ASP A 97 0.87 -5.81 2.55
C ASP A 97 2.02 -6.81 2.67
N ASP A 98 2.49 -7.37 1.56
CA ASP A 98 3.62 -8.30 1.56
C ASP A 98 4.92 -7.63 2.02
N VAL A 99 5.23 -6.45 1.50
CA VAL A 99 6.44 -5.69 1.89
C VAL A 99 6.45 -5.37 3.39
N PHE A 100 5.30 -5.03 3.99
CA PHE A 100 5.24 -4.55 5.37
C PHE A 100 4.94 -5.63 6.41
N TRP A 101 4.16 -6.65 6.05
CA TRP A 101 3.59 -7.59 7.02
C TRP A 101 4.06 -9.03 6.82
N SER A 102 4.91 -9.31 5.83
CA SER A 102 5.56 -10.61 5.71
C SER A 102 6.59 -10.84 6.83
N GLU A 103 6.90 -12.09 7.11
CA GLU A 103 7.89 -12.47 8.13
C GLU A 103 9.27 -11.84 7.88
N ASN A 104 9.63 -11.63 6.62
CA ASN A 104 10.88 -11.02 6.18
C ASN A 104 10.72 -9.54 5.81
N SER A 105 9.79 -8.82 6.44
CA SER A 105 9.51 -7.41 6.15
C SER A 105 10.79 -6.61 5.94
N ASN A 106 10.95 -6.09 4.72
CA ASN A 106 12.13 -5.32 4.33
C ASN A 106 11.71 -4.08 3.53
N PHE A 107 11.80 -2.92 4.16
CA PHE A 107 11.41 -1.65 3.52
C PHE A 107 12.13 -1.39 2.18
N LYS A 108 13.34 -1.91 1.98
CA LYS A 108 14.05 -1.75 0.71
C LYS A 108 13.30 -2.40 -0.46
N GLU A 109 12.54 -3.46 -0.21
CA GLU A 109 11.72 -4.11 -1.23
C GLU A 109 10.64 -3.21 -1.81
N LEU A 110 10.21 -2.21 -1.06
CA LEU A 110 9.29 -1.19 -1.58
C LEU A 110 9.81 -0.57 -2.90
N PHE A 111 11.12 -0.40 -3.02
CA PHE A 111 11.77 0.23 -4.18
C PHE A 111 12.54 -0.74 -5.09
N LEU A 112 12.96 -1.89 -4.56
CA LEU A 112 13.85 -2.82 -5.26
C LEU A 112 13.18 -4.12 -5.70
N ALA A 113 11.98 -4.42 -5.20
CA ALA A 113 11.31 -5.67 -5.52
C ALA A 113 11.08 -5.84 -7.02
N SER A 114 11.47 -6.99 -7.55
CA SER A 114 11.28 -7.36 -8.96
C SER A 114 10.05 -8.23 -9.19
N TYR A 115 9.06 -8.19 -8.29
CA TYR A 115 7.83 -8.99 -8.39
C TYR A 115 6.57 -8.14 -8.33
N LEU A 116 5.46 -8.72 -8.77
CA LEU A 116 4.09 -8.21 -8.65
C LEU A 116 3.14 -9.31 -8.24
N TYR A 117 1.96 -8.90 -7.83
CA TYR A 117 0.81 -9.78 -7.67
C TYR A 117 -0.13 -9.61 -8.85
N LEU A 118 -0.27 -10.64 -9.67
CA LEU A 118 -1.10 -10.63 -10.87
C LEU A 118 -2.18 -11.71 -10.78
N ASN A 119 -3.38 -11.38 -11.20
CA ASN A 119 -4.42 -12.34 -11.55
C ASN A 119 -4.49 -12.49 -13.07
N LYS A 120 -5.38 -13.34 -13.57
CA LYS A 120 -5.59 -13.57 -14.99
C LYS A 120 -5.79 -12.29 -15.81
N ASP A 121 -6.63 -11.36 -15.32
CA ASP A 121 -6.93 -10.10 -16.01
C ASP A 121 -5.68 -9.19 -16.16
N LEU A 122 -4.79 -9.17 -15.16
CA LEU A 122 -3.58 -8.35 -15.21
C LEU A 122 -2.42 -9.03 -15.94
N SER A 123 -2.43 -10.34 -16.07
CA SER A 123 -1.37 -11.11 -16.72
C SER A 123 -1.22 -10.75 -18.20
N ASP A 124 -2.29 -10.36 -18.85
CA ASP A 124 -2.28 -9.86 -20.23
C ASP A 124 -1.40 -8.63 -20.43
N LEU A 125 -1.27 -7.77 -19.39
CA LEU A 125 -0.43 -6.57 -19.46
C LEU A 125 1.08 -6.89 -19.54
N TYR A 126 1.45 -8.07 -19.10
CA TYR A 126 2.85 -8.50 -19.01
C TYR A 126 3.18 -9.68 -19.92
N ALA A 127 2.22 -10.17 -20.69
CA ALA A 127 2.32 -11.41 -21.46
C ALA A 127 2.75 -12.62 -20.61
N GLU A 128 2.33 -12.63 -19.33
CA GLU A 128 2.62 -13.70 -18.39
C GLU A 128 1.47 -14.72 -18.40
N PRO A 129 1.76 -16.03 -18.45
CA PRO A 129 0.74 -17.07 -18.64
C PRO A 129 0.03 -17.42 -17.33
N ASN A 130 -0.52 -16.45 -16.60
CA ASN A 130 -1.34 -16.74 -15.42
C ASN A 130 -2.79 -16.95 -15.82
N GLN A 131 -3.35 -18.11 -15.46
CA GLN A 131 -4.75 -18.47 -15.68
C GLN A 131 -5.57 -18.41 -14.38
N GLU A 132 -4.94 -18.08 -13.25
CA GLU A 132 -5.60 -18.03 -11.96
C GLU A 132 -6.43 -16.75 -11.81
N GLU A 133 -7.65 -16.88 -11.33
CA GLU A 133 -8.50 -15.74 -10.98
C GLU A 133 -7.96 -15.01 -9.74
N ASP A 134 -7.31 -15.75 -8.84
CA ASP A 134 -6.65 -15.19 -7.66
C ASP A 134 -5.30 -14.57 -8.00
N PHE A 135 -4.87 -13.64 -7.12
CA PHE A 135 -3.59 -12.98 -7.25
C PHE A 135 -2.44 -13.89 -6.83
N ILE A 136 -1.53 -14.16 -7.73
CA ILE A 136 -0.29 -14.88 -7.47
C ILE A 136 0.92 -13.96 -7.61
N ARG A 137 1.98 -14.26 -6.87
CA ARG A 137 3.26 -13.56 -6.98
C ARG A 137 3.98 -13.98 -8.24
N VAL A 138 4.28 -13.03 -9.10
CA VAL A 138 5.04 -13.21 -10.35
C VAL A 138 6.35 -12.45 -10.26
N ASN A 139 7.47 -13.13 -10.50
CA ASN A 139 8.80 -12.52 -10.49
C ASN A 139 9.20 -12.08 -11.91
N PHE A 140 9.81 -10.92 -12.00
CA PHE A 140 10.32 -10.34 -13.24
C PHE A 140 11.84 -10.20 -13.17
N SER A 141 12.47 -9.99 -14.33
CA SER A 141 13.87 -9.56 -14.32
C SER A 141 14.01 -8.15 -13.74
N GLU A 142 15.09 -7.87 -13.02
CA GLU A 142 15.37 -6.56 -12.42
C GLU A 142 15.40 -5.42 -13.47
N SER A 143 15.77 -5.74 -14.71
CA SER A 143 15.74 -4.78 -15.82
C SER A 143 14.34 -4.37 -16.26
N LYS A 144 13.32 -5.18 -15.95
CA LYS A 144 11.93 -4.91 -16.35
C LYS A 144 11.14 -4.20 -15.25
N ARG A 145 11.52 -4.39 -13.97
CA ARG A 145 10.74 -3.92 -12.84
C ARG A 145 11.61 -3.64 -11.63
N SER A 146 11.28 -2.56 -10.90
CA SER A 146 11.87 -2.23 -9.61
C SER A 146 10.84 -1.51 -8.72
N GLY A 147 10.37 -2.21 -7.72
CA GLY A 147 9.53 -1.71 -6.65
C GLY A 147 8.24 -0.98 -7.07
N ILE A 148 7.72 -0.20 -6.16
CA ILE A 148 6.41 0.45 -6.27
C ILE A 148 6.34 1.49 -7.38
N LEU A 149 7.43 2.22 -7.64
CA LEU A 149 7.47 3.28 -8.66
C LEU A 149 7.27 2.76 -10.09
N THR A 150 7.53 1.48 -10.32
CA THR A 150 7.25 0.81 -11.59
C THR A 150 5.93 0.02 -11.56
N HIS A 151 5.15 0.13 -10.48
CA HIS A 151 3.86 -0.55 -10.39
C HIS A 151 2.89 -0.01 -11.43
N PRO A 152 2.18 -0.87 -12.20
CA PRO A 152 1.33 -0.42 -13.31
C PRO A 152 0.17 0.46 -12.86
N TYR A 153 -0.31 0.33 -11.63
CA TYR A 153 -1.28 1.25 -11.06
C TYR A 153 -0.73 2.68 -10.99
N ILE A 154 0.47 2.87 -10.45
CA ILE A 154 1.16 4.17 -10.37
C ILE A 154 1.48 4.70 -11.77
N LEU A 155 2.03 3.85 -12.64
CA LEU A 155 2.32 4.26 -14.01
C LEU A 155 1.07 4.70 -14.77
N SER A 156 -0.07 4.05 -14.53
CA SER A 156 -1.36 4.42 -15.14
C SER A 156 -1.90 5.73 -14.57
N GLN A 157 -1.73 5.99 -13.28
CA GLN A 157 -2.14 7.21 -12.61
C GLN A 157 -1.42 8.44 -13.18
N PHE A 158 -0.11 8.31 -13.40
CA PHE A 158 0.73 9.40 -13.90
C PHE A 158 0.99 9.30 -15.41
N SER A 159 -0.03 8.96 -16.20
CA SER A 159 0.01 8.91 -17.65
C SER A 159 -1.24 9.55 -18.27
N TYR A 160 -1.13 9.98 -19.53
CA TYR A 160 -2.27 10.47 -20.30
C TYR A 160 -3.18 9.33 -20.78
N PRO A 161 -4.40 9.64 -21.25
CA PRO A 161 -5.30 8.61 -21.80
C PRO A 161 -4.71 7.82 -22.98
N TYR A 162 -3.87 8.43 -23.80
CA TYR A 162 -3.34 7.86 -25.05
C TYR A 162 -1.84 7.64 -25.08
N ASN A 163 -1.08 8.15 -24.10
CA ASN A 163 0.37 7.95 -24.05
C ASN A 163 0.92 8.06 -22.61
N SER A 164 2.21 7.72 -22.43
CA SER A 164 2.91 7.92 -21.16
C SER A 164 3.19 9.42 -20.92
N SER A 165 3.37 9.80 -19.64
CA SER A 165 3.76 11.16 -19.26
C SER A 165 5.03 11.18 -18.43
N PRO A 166 6.21 11.26 -19.05
CA PRO A 166 7.47 11.39 -18.31
C PRO A 166 7.50 12.64 -17.41
N ILE A 167 6.85 13.72 -17.84
CA ILE A 167 6.79 14.98 -17.09
C ILE A 167 6.02 14.79 -15.79
N HIS A 168 4.82 14.21 -15.82
CA HIS A 168 4.03 13.98 -14.61
C HIS A 168 4.78 13.07 -13.63
N ARG A 169 5.43 12.02 -14.12
CA ARG A 169 6.24 11.13 -13.28
C ARG A 169 7.47 11.84 -12.71
N GLY A 170 8.13 12.69 -13.48
CA GLY A 170 9.24 13.50 -13.00
C GLY A 170 8.81 14.47 -11.91
N VAL A 171 7.70 15.17 -12.09
CA VAL A 171 7.12 16.08 -11.08
C VAL A 171 6.75 15.31 -9.81
N PHE A 172 6.13 14.13 -9.94
CA PHE A 172 5.83 13.28 -8.80
C PHE A 172 7.09 12.94 -8.00
N LEU A 173 8.15 12.41 -8.66
CA LEU A 173 9.41 12.04 -8.01
C LEU A 173 10.17 13.21 -7.37
N THR A 174 9.94 14.44 -7.81
CA THR A 174 10.62 15.62 -7.25
C THR A 174 9.86 16.25 -6.09
N ARG A 175 8.58 15.92 -5.90
CA ARG A 175 7.72 16.47 -4.84
C ARG A 175 7.55 15.53 -3.65
N HIS A 176 7.79 14.25 -3.84
CA HIS A 176 7.59 13.17 -2.86
C HIS A 176 8.88 12.38 -2.63
#